data_a95f689e48ed7374fa84c78b7326aab3
#
_entry.id   a95f689e48ed7374fa84c78b7326aab3
#
_cell.length_a   1.000
_cell.length_b   1.000
_cell.length_c   1.000
_cell.angle_alpha   90.00
_cell.angle_beta   90.00
_cell.angle_gamma   90.00
#
_symmetry.space_group_name_H-M   'P 1'
#
loop_
_entity.id
_entity.type
_entity.pdbx_description
1 polymer ?
#
loop_
_entity_poly.entity_id
_entity_poly.type
_entity_poly.pdbx_seq_one_letter_code
_entity_poly.pdbx_strand_id
1 'polypeptide(L)'
;NARPLVVFDTFVRLLRYNYPKVTYVRNITDVDDKINDRLISEKITLKDLTDKTIYDFQKDCSSLNNLYPDYEPRATEHISEMIKMIEKLILNEFAYLSKGHVLFNIKKFPEYGSLSNRTLDEMISGSRVEVADYKINPGDFVLWKPSEQNIPGWESPWGRGRPGWHIECSAMSKKYLGVQFDIHGGGMDLIFPHHENEIAQSRCANNSNSLANYWMHNGYVNIDNVKMSKSLKNFVSISELLNKFKGETIRYFLLQSHYRAPLNFSNNSLLEANTSLSSLYRSVEDLSVNGDPDNEILTNLEDDVNTPKVFSRLHYL
;
A
#
# COMPACT_ATOMS: atom_id res chain seq x y z
N ASN A 1 1.17 1.40 -8.17
CA ASN A 1 1.27 2.83 -7.83
C ASN A 1 2.69 3.21 -7.40
N ALA A 2 3.48 3.77 -8.31
CA ALA A 2 4.87 4.16 -8.03
C ALA A 2 4.97 5.33 -7.03
N ARG A 3 3.97 6.23 -6.96
CA ARG A 3 4.02 7.41 -6.10
C ARG A 3 4.18 7.09 -4.62
N PRO A 4 3.35 6.21 -4.00
CA PRO A 4 3.59 5.79 -2.63
C PRO A 4 4.99 5.21 -2.40
N LEU A 5 5.50 4.40 -3.33
CA LEU A 5 6.83 3.80 -3.20
C LEU A 5 7.93 4.86 -3.08
N VAL A 6 7.89 5.90 -3.93
CA VAL A 6 8.87 6.98 -3.94
C VAL A 6 8.71 7.90 -2.74
N VAL A 7 7.48 8.22 -2.34
CA VAL A 7 7.22 9.08 -1.17
C VAL A 7 7.66 8.38 0.11
N PHE A 8 7.29 7.11 0.31
CA PHE A 8 7.73 6.36 1.51
C PHE A 8 9.22 6.09 1.52
N ASP A 9 9.87 5.90 0.36
CA ASP A 9 11.31 5.81 0.29
C ASP A 9 11.98 7.12 0.78
N THR A 10 11.49 8.27 0.34
CA THR A 10 11.99 9.57 0.79
C THR A 10 11.79 9.74 2.31
N PHE A 11 10.63 9.34 2.81
CA PHE A 11 10.32 9.40 4.23
C PHE A 11 11.17 8.44 5.07
N VAL A 12 11.37 7.21 4.61
CA VAL A 12 12.26 6.24 5.28
C VAL A 12 13.70 6.74 5.34
N ARG A 13 14.20 7.41 4.28
CA ARG A 13 15.53 8.03 4.29
C ARG A 13 15.63 9.12 5.35
N LEU A 14 14.62 9.99 5.45
CA LEU A 14 14.54 11.03 6.49
C LEU A 14 14.49 10.41 7.90
N LEU A 15 13.66 9.38 8.10
CA LEU A 15 13.59 8.69 9.39
C LEU A 15 14.93 8.05 9.77
N ARG A 16 15.61 7.40 8.82
CA ARG A 16 16.93 6.80 9.06
C ARG A 16 18.04 7.83 9.31
N TYR A 17 17.87 9.05 8.84
CA TYR A 17 18.75 10.17 9.18
C TYR A 17 18.53 10.63 10.62
N ASN A 18 17.28 10.72 11.07
CA ASN A 18 16.93 11.26 12.39
C ASN A 18 16.93 10.20 13.52
N TYR A 19 16.76 8.91 13.20
CA TYR A 19 16.61 7.85 14.19
C TYR A 19 17.62 6.72 13.99
N PRO A 20 18.21 6.21 15.07
CA PRO A 20 19.25 5.17 14.98
C PRO A 20 18.73 3.82 14.50
N LYS A 21 17.41 3.57 14.61
CA LYS A 21 16.78 2.33 14.17
C LYS A 21 15.42 2.61 13.55
N VAL A 22 15.26 2.23 12.29
CA VAL A 22 14.00 2.29 11.54
C VAL A 22 13.78 0.94 10.86
N THR A 23 12.67 0.30 11.16
CA THR A 23 12.26 -0.96 10.51
C THR A 23 11.20 -0.63 9.46
N TYR A 24 11.53 -0.87 8.19
CA TYR A 24 10.64 -0.67 7.06
C TYR A 24 10.12 -2.00 6.52
N VAL A 25 8.81 -2.17 6.55
CA VAL A 25 8.12 -3.36 6.03
C VAL A 25 7.23 -2.97 4.87
N ARG A 26 7.31 -3.72 3.78
CA ARG A 26 6.43 -3.58 2.61
C ARG A 26 5.92 -4.94 2.20
N ASN A 27 4.61 -5.13 2.15
CA ASN A 27 4.02 -6.41 1.81
C ASN A 27 3.98 -6.68 0.30
N ILE A 28 3.91 -7.95 -0.04
CA ILE A 28 3.57 -8.47 -1.37
C ILE A 28 2.26 -9.23 -1.26
N THR A 29 1.23 -8.73 -1.94
CA THR A 29 -0.03 -9.45 -2.14
C THR A 29 0.11 -10.37 -3.34
N ASP A 30 0.37 -11.63 -3.09
CA ASP A 30 0.59 -12.68 -4.10
C ASP A 30 -0.53 -13.73 -4.13
N VAL A 31 -1.67 -13.43 -3.52
CA VAL A 31 -2.93 -14.16 -3.58
C VAL A 31 -4.11 -13.19 -3.68
N ASP A 32 -4.91 -13.32 -4.73
CA ASP A 32 -6.08 -12.47 -4.97
C ASP A 32 -6.94 -13.11 -6.06
N ASP A 33 -8.24 -12.74 -6.16
CA ASP A 33 -9.13 -13.28 -7.18
C ASP A 33 -8.66 -12.95 -8.59
N LYS A 34 -8.12 -11.75 -8.83
CA LYS A 34 -7.57 -11.37 -10.15
C LYS A 34 -6.33 -12.17 -10.52
N ILE A 35 -5.53 -12.58 -9.52
CA ILE A 35 -4.41 -13.50 -9.73
C ILE A 35 -4.98 -14.84 -10.16
N ASN A 36 -6.00 -15.37 -9.46
CA ASN A 36 -6.64 -16.64 -9.80
C ASN A 36 -7.23 -16.63 -11.21
N ASP A 37 -7.94 -15.59 -11.61
CA ASP A 37 -8.49 -15.42 -12.97
C ASP A 37 -7.37 -15.48 -14.02
N ARG A 38 -6.24 -14.87 -13.71
CA ARG A 38 -5.09 -14.87 -14.60
C ARG A 38 -4.41 -16.23 -14.68
N LEU A 39 -4.29 -16.98 -13.59
CA LEU A 39 -3.76 -18.35 -13.58
C LEU A 39 -4.57 -19.26 -14.52
N ILE A 40 -5.91 -19.14 -14.44
CA ILE A 40 -6.82 -19.93 -15.28
C ILE A 40 -6.69 -19.52 -16.74
N SER A 41 -6.73 -18.23 -17.04
CA SER A 41 -6.70 -17.73 -18.42
C SER A 41 -5.37 -17.95 -19.13
N GLU A 42 -4.25 -17.81 -18.44
CA GLU A 42 -2.90 -17.96 -18.99
C GLU A 42 -2.35 -19.40 -18.83
N LYS A 43 -3.02 -20.25 -18.07
CA LYS A 43 -2.61 -21.65 -17.76
C LYS A 43 -1.20 -21.74 -17.19
N ILE A 44 -0.86 -20.83 -16.27
CA ILE A 44 0.43 -20.77 -15.58
C ILE A 44 0.25 -21.05 -14.08
N THR A 45 1.33 -21.41 -13.40
CA THR A 45 1.28 -21.66 -11.96
C THR A 45 1.28 -20.33 -11.17
N LEU A 46 0.76 -20.38 -9.93
CA LEU A 46 0.81 -19.24 -9.01
C LEU A 46 2.25 -18.75 -8.85
N LYS A 47 3.17 -19.69 -8.63
CA LYS A 47 4.59 -19.38 -8.41
C LYS A 47 5.20 -18.66 -9.62
N ASP A 48 4.99 -19.15 -10.82
CA ASP A 48 5.59 -18.55 -12.03
C ASP A 48 5.06 -17.14 -12.27
N LEU A 49 3.74 -16.92 -12.08
CA LEU A 49 3.14 -15.59 -12.21
C LEU A 49 3.65 -14.62 -11.16
N THR A 50 3.64 -15.03 -9.90
CA THR A 50 3.99 -14.13 -8.78
C THR A 50 5.48 -13.85 -8.77
N ASP A 51 6.35 -14.83 -8.95
CA ASP A 51 7.81 -14.63 -8.98
C ASP A 51 8.23 -13.68 -10.12
N LYS A 52 7.65 -13.85 -11.31
CA LYS A 52 7.89 -12.92 -12.42
C LYS A 52 7.42 -11.51 -12.08
N THR A 53 6.21 -11.37 -11.56
CA THR A 53 5.62 -10.06 -11.24
C THR A 53 6.41 -9.35 -10.13
N ILE A 54 6.87 -10.09 -9.12
CA ILE A 54 7.70 -9.57 -8.03
C ILE A 54 9.06 -9.12 -8.58
N TYR A 55 9.68 -9.92 -9.44
CA TYR A 55 10.94 -9.54 -10.09
C TYR A 55 10.81 -8.23 -10.88
N ASP A 56 9.78 -8.13 -11.72
CA ASP A 56 9.51 -6.93 -12.52
C ASP A 56 9.24 -5.70 -11.61
N PHE A 57 8.47 -5.88 -10.53
CA PHE A 57 8.20 -4.85 -9.53
C PHE A 57 9.48 -4.38 -8.81
N GLN A 58 10.32 -5.31 -8.37
CA GLN A 58 11.59 -4.97 -7.69
C GLN A 58 12.56 -4.27 -8.63
N LYS A 59 12.59 -4.66 -9.90
CA LYS A 59 13.36 -3.99 -10.95
C LYS A 59 12.88 -2.55 -11.15
N ASP A 60 11.58 -2.33 -11.23
CA ASP A 60 11.00 -0.99 -11.33
C ASP A 60 11.36 -0.14 -10.09
N CYS A 61 11.23 -0.69 -8.88
CA CYS A 61 11.62 -0.02 -7.63
C CYS A 61 13.11 0.38 -7.64
N SER A 62 13.99 -0.52 -8.04
CA SER A 62 15.42 -0.27 -8.14
C SER A 62 15.73 0.82 -9.16
N SER A 63 15.05 0.79 -10.31
CA SER A 63 15.23 1.82 -11.37
C SER A 63 14.80 3.22 -10.91
N LEU A 64 13.87 3.30 -9.94
CA LEU A 64 13.48 4.55 -9.26
C LEU A 64 14.39 4.90 -8.07
N ASN A 65 15.49 4.17 -7.86
CA ASN A 65 16.41 4.34 -6.73
C ASN A 65 15.70 4.23 -5.35
N ASN A 66 14.68 3.38 -5.24
CA ASN A 66 14.04 3.11 -3.97
C ASN A 66 14.86 2.12 -3.14
N LEU A 67 14.95 2.38 -1.84
CA LEU A 67 15.54 1.45 -0.89
C LEU A 67 14.73 0.14 -0.83
N TYR A 68 15.44 -0.96 -0.65
CA TYR A 68 14.78 -2.20 -0.28
C TYR A 68 14.22 -2.09 1.15
N PRO A 69 13.01 -2.62 1.41
CA PRO A 69 12.51 -2.72 2.77
C PRO A 69 13.35 -3.72 3.58
N ASP A 70 13.34 -3.59 4.90
CA ASP A 70 14.00 -4.56 5.79
C ASP A 70 13.31 -5.93 5.73
N TYR A 71 11.97 -5.91 5.52
CA TYR A 71 11.16 -7.10 5.28
C TYR A 71 10.17 -6.86 4.14
N GLU A 72 10.05 -7.84 3.24
CA GLU A 72 9.09 -7.82 2.14
C GLU A 72 8.26 -9.13 2.14
N PRO A 73 7.38 -9.31 3.15
CA PRO A 73 6.63 -10.55 3.34
C PRO A 73 5.62 -10.78 2.21
N ARG A 74 5.51 -12.04 1.77
CA ARG A 74 4.49 -12.51 0.84
C ARG A 74 3.27 -13.04 1.60
N ALA A 75 2.08 -12.74 1.15
CA ALA A 75 0.84 -13.22 1.75
C ALA A 75 0.78 -14.75 1.78
N THR A 76 1.19 -15.43 0.69
CA THR A 76 1.20 -16.90 0.60
C THR A 76 2.11 -17.59 1.61
N GLU A 77 3.13 -16.90 2.11
CA GLU A 77 4.06 -17.42 3.13
C GLU A 77 3.58 -17.17 4.58
N HIS A 78 2.42 -16.51 4.74
CA HIS A 78 1.89 -16.07 6.04
C HIS A 78 0.48 -16.58 6.34
N ILE A 79 0.05 -17.62 5.65
CA ILE A 79 -1.29 -18.21 5.81
C ILE A 79 -1.53 -18.67 7.26
N SER A 80 -0.54 -19.25 7.92
CA SER A 80 -0.68 -19.71 9.30
C SER A 80 -0.91 -18.58 10.30
N GLU A 81 -0.28 -17.42 10.07
CA GLU A 81 -0.48 -16.21 10.86
C GLU A 81 -1.89 -15.64 10.67
N MET A 82 -2.39 -15.66 9.44
CA MET A 82 -3.74 -15.21 9.11
C MET A 82 -4.78 -16.13 9.77
N ILE A 83 -4.64 -17.42 9.65
CA ILE A 83 -5.53 -18.41 10.31
C ILE A 83 -5.56 -18.16 11.82
N LYS A 84 -4.40 -18.05 12.47
CA LYS A 84 -4.31 -17.76 13.91
C LYS A 84 -4.99 -16.43 14.30
N MET A 85 -4.91 -15.41 13.45
CA MET A 85 -5.59 -14.14 13.71
C MET A 85 -7.11 -14.28 13.56
N ILE A 86 -7.56 -15.01 12.56
CA ILE A 86 -9.00 -15.28 12.35
C ILE A 86 -9.57 -16.12 13.50
N GLU A 87 -8.86 -17.15 13.98
CA GLU A 87 -9.28 -17.93 15.15
C GLU A 87 -9.47 -17.04 16.38
N LYS A 88 -8.59 -16.08 16.61
CA LYS A 88 -8.74 -15.09 17.70
C LYS A 88 -9.96 -14.20 17.50
N LEU A 89 -10.22 -13.76 16.28
CA LEU A 89 -11.42 -12.95 15.98
C LEU A 89 -12.71 -13.73 16.22
N ILE A 90 -12.72 -15.03 15.92
CA ILE A 90 -13.86 -15.92 16.24
C ILE A 90 -13.98 -16.11 17.75
N LEU A 91 -12.88 -16.41 18.44
CA LEU A 91 -12.86 -16.59 19.90
C LEU A 91 -13.36 -15.32 20.63
N ASN A 92 -12.99 -14.15 20.14
CA ASN A 92 -13.38 -12.87 20.70
C ASN A 92 -14.78 -12.42 20.21
N GLU A 93 -15.51 -13.26 19.49
CA GLU A 93 -16.87 -13.02 18.94
C GLU A 93 -16.97 -11.90 17.89
N PHE A 94 -15.86 -11.44 17.30
CA PHE A 94 -15.88 -10.44 16.22
C PHE A 94 -16.03 -11.06 14.83
N ALA A 95 -15.89 -12.36 14.71
CA ALA A 95 -16.06 -13.07 13.44
C ALA A 95 -17.00 -14.26 13.59
N TYR A 96 -17.61 -14.67 12.47
CA TYR A 96 -18.54 -15.78 12.39
C TYR A 96 -18.38 -16.59 11.12
N LEU A 97 -18.81 -17.85 11.18
CA LEU A 97 -18.84 -18.77 10.04
C LEU A 97 -20.20 -18.70 9.36
N SER A 98 -20.20 -18.64 8.03
CA SER A 98 -21.41 -18.73 7.21
C SER A 98 -21.09 -19.31 5.84
N LYS A 99 -21.76 -20.40 5.46
CA LYS A 99 -21.65 -21.06 4.15
C LYS A 99 -20.18 -21.27 3.68
N GLY A 100 -19.33 -21.75 4.58
CA GLY A 100 -17.91 -21.99 4.31
C GLY A 100 -17.01 -20.74 4.32
N HIS A 101 -17.59 -19.56 4.54
CA HIS A 101 -16.85 -18.30 4.71
C HIS A 101 -16.65 -17.98 6.19
N VAL A 102 -15.57 -17.30 6.52
CA VAL A 102 -15.43 -16.60 7.79
C VAL A 102 -15.50 -15.10 7.52
N LEU A 103 -16.38 -14.41 8.25
CA LEU A 103 -16.64 -12.99 8.07
C LEU A 103 -16.40 -12.22 9.36
N PHE A 104 -15.92 -11.00 9.23
CA PHE A 104 -15.88 -10.03 10.32
C PHE A 104 -17.26 -9.37 10.47
N ASN A 105 -17.76 -9.31 11.70
CA ASN A 105 -19.02 -8.66 12.05
C ASN A 105 -18.75 -7.20 12.43
N ILE A 106 -18.97 -6.28 11.50
CA ILE A 106 -18.67 -4.86 11.72
C ILE A 106 -19.51 -4.22 12.83
N LYS A 107 -20.73 -4.73 13.09
CA LYS A 107 -21.59 -4.22 14.18
C LYS A 107 -21.02 -4.51 15.57
N LYS A 108 -20.11 -5.47 15.70
CA LYS A 108 -19.42 -5.77 16.95
C LYS A 108 -18.27 -4.80 17.26
N PHE A 109 -17.85 -3.98 16.30
CA PHE A 109 -16.80 -2.98 16.45
C PHE A 109 -17.39 -1.55 16.25
N PRO A 110 -17.87 -0.90 17.32
CA PRO A 110 -18.57 0.40 17.22
C PRO A 110 -17.73 1.53 16.65
N GLU A 111 -16.40 1.44 16.74
CA GLU A 111 -15.46 2.43 16.21
C GLU A 111 -15.15 2.26 14.71
N TYR A 112 -15.81 1.30 14.04
CA TYR A 112 -15.62 1.08 12.60
C TYR A 112 -16.01 2.34 11.82
N GLY A 113 -15.10 2.83 10.98
CA GLY A 113 -15.28 4.08 10.23
C GLY A 113 -14.50 5.28 10.78
N SER A 114 -13.81 5.11 11.90
CA SER A 114 -13.10 6.21 12.58
C SER A 114 -11.95 6.78 11.75
N LEU A 115 -11.21 5.97 10.99
CA LEU A 115 -10.13 6.43 10.12
C LEU A 115 -10.66 7.17 8.89
N SER A 116 -11.70 6.63 8.28
CA SER A 116 -12.30 7.18 7.06
C SER A 116 -13.25 8.35 7.34
N ASN A 117 -13.57 8.60 8.62
CA ASN A 117 -14.55 9.58 9.08
C ASN A 117 -15.90 9.41 8.37
N ARG A 118 -16.35 8.15 8.25
CA ARG A 118 -17.62 7.76 7.62
C ARG A 118 -18.47 7.00 8.59
N THR A 119 -19.77 7.23 8.50
CA THR A 119 -20.77 6.43 9.20
C THR A 119 -20.98 5.09 8.49
N LEU A 120 -21.44 4.08 9.22
CA LEU A 120 -21.72 2.76 8.66
C LEU A 120 -22.76 2.83 7.52
N ASP A 121 -23.78 3.68 7.66
CA ASP A 121 -24.82 3.87 6.65
C ASP A 121 -24.29 4.50 5.35
N GLU A 122 -23.38 5.48 5.45
CA GLU A 122 -22.70 6.06 4.28
C GLU A 122 -21.82 5.03 3.57
N MET A 123 -21.16 4.15 4.32
CA MET A 123 -20.33 3.09 3.76
C MET A 123 -21.16 2.05 3.01
N ILE A 124 -22.31 1.66 3.57
CA ILE A 124 -23.22 0.69 2.94
C ILE A 124 -23.90 1.30 1.71
N SER A 125 -24.36 2.54 1.78
CA SER A 125 -25.01 3.22 0.66
C SER A 125 -24.08 3.60 -0.48
N GLY A 126 -22.81 3.89 -0.16
CA GLY A 126 -21.77 4.23 -1.14
C GLY A 126 -21.09 3.02 -1.80
N SER A 127 -21.27 1.84 -1.26
CA SER A 127 -20.73 0.61 -1.83
C SER A 127 -21.79 -0.07 -2.69
N ARG A 128 -21.46 -0.41 -3.94
CA ARG A 128 -22.22 -1.38 -4.75
C ARG A 128 -21.99 -2.79 -4.17
N VAL A 129 -22.35 -3.00 -2.91
CA VAL A 129 -22.20 -4.29 -2.25
C VAL A 129 -23.38 -5.14 -2.66
N GLU A 130 -23.16 -6.11 -3.52
CA GLU A 130 -24.09 -7.25 -3.61
C GLU A 130 -24.20 -7.84 -2.21
N VAL A 131 -25.44 -7.88 -1.70
CA VAL A 131 -25.71 -8.53 -0.42
C VAL A 131 -25.60 -10.03 -0.66
N ALA A 132 -24.40 -10.54 -0.44
CA ALA A 132 -24.15 -11.97 -0.55
C ALA A 132 -24.93 -12.68 0.58
N ASP A 133 -25.56 -13.79 0.23
CA ASP A 133 -26.47 -14.56 1.10
C ASP A 133 -25.77 -15.25 2.30
N TYR A 134 -24.45 -15.19 2.34
CA TYR A 134 -23.62 -15.63 3.48
C TYR A 134 -23.32 -14.52 4.49
N LYS A 135 -23.71 -13.26 4.24
CA LYS A 135 -23.47 -12.12 5.14
C LYS A 135 -24.66 -11.89 6.08
N ILE A 136 -24.38 -11.63 7.37
CA ILE A 136 -25.40 -11.17 8.33
C ILE A 136 -25.74 -9.71 8.08
N ASN A 137 -24.71 -8.86 7.86
CA ASN A 137 -24.88 -7.45 7.54
C ASN A 137 -24.18 -7.14 6.21
N PRO A 138 -24.71 -6.25 5.38
CA PRO A 138 -24.09 -5.89 4.09
C PRO A 138 -22.64 -5.44 4.19
N GLY A 139 -22.29 -4.73 5.26
CA GLY A 139 -20.94 -4.23 5.50
C GLY A 139 -19.95 -5.27 6.03
N ASP A 140 -20.39 -6.47 6.45
CA ASP A 140 -19.48 -7.51 6.91
C ASP A 140 -18.50 -7.90 5.79
N PHE A 141 -17.25 -8.13 6.14
CA PHE A 141 -16.22 -8.42 5.15
C PHE A 141 -15.54 -9.78 5.37
N VAL A 142 -15.05 -10.35 4.28
CA VAL A 142 -14.50 -11.69 4.26
C VAL A 142 -13.11 -11.72 4.89
N LEU A 143 -12.90 -12.64 5.83
CA LEU A 143 -11.61 -12.98 6.43
C LEU A 143 -11.03 -14.25 5.79
N TRP A 144 -11.90 -15.24 5.48
CA TRP A 144 -11.56 -16.47 4.80
C TRP A 144 -12.69 -16.89 3.88
N LYS A 145 -12.36 -17.36 2.67
CA LYS A 145 -13.34 -17.84 1.70
C LYS A 145 -12.93 -19.18 1.08
N PRO A 146 -13.91 -20.04 0.74
CA PRO A 146 -13.63 -21.35 0.13
C PRO A 146 -12.84 -21.20 -1.16
N SER A 147 -11.99 -22.17 -1.45
CA SER A 147 -11.28 -22.30 -2.73
C SER A 147 -11.55 -23.64 -3.35
N GLU A 148 -11.95 -23.63 -4.62
CA GLU A 148 -12.09 -24.84 -5.43
C GLU A 148 -10.73 -25.48 -5.71
N GLN A 149 -10.73 -26.75 -6.14
CA GLN A 149 -9.49 -27.53 -6.36
C GLN A 149 -8.56 -26.95 -7.43
N ASN A 150 -9.14 -26.26 -8.43
CA ASN A 150 -8.44 -25.67 -9.57
C ASN A 150 -7.82 -24.29 -9.30
N ILE A 151 -8.04 -23.72 -8.11
CA ILE A 151 -7.46 -22.42 -7.72
C ILE A 151 -6.64 -22.56 -6.44
N PRO A 152 -5.70 -21.63 -6.16
CA PRO A 152 -4.93 -21.62 -4.93
C PRO A 152 -5.80 -21.68 -3.69
N GLY A 153 -5.39 -22.47 -2.72
CA GLY A 153 -6.11 -22.63 -1.46
C GLY A 153 -5.30 -23.45 -0.47
N TRP A 154 -5.53 -23.19 0.80
CA TRP A 154 -4.84 -23.78 1.93
C TRP A 154 -5.82 -24.42 2.90
N GLU A 155 -5.39 -25.46 3.59
CA GLU A 155 -6.20 -26.08 4.63
C GLU A 155 -6.34 -25.16 5.84
N SER A 156 -7.54 -25.13 6.40
CA SER A 156 -7.88 -24.33 7.58
C SER A 156 -8.91 -25.06 8.45
N PRO A 157 -9.15 -24.62 9.69
CA PRO A 157 -10.23 -25.17 10.53
C PRO A 157 -11.63 -25.04 9.91
N TRP A 158 -11.78 -24.18 8.90
CA TRP A 158 -13.08 -23.91 8.23
C TRP A 158 -13.15 -24.57 6.84
N GLY A 159 -12.21 -25.43 6.53
CA GLY A 159 -12.04 -26.08 5.23
C GLY A 159 -11.01 -25.41 4.33
N ARG A 160 -10.79 -26.03 3.18
CA ARG A 160 -9.86 -25.52 2.17
C ARG A 160 -10.33 -24.18 1.60
N GLY A 161 -9.48 -23.16 1.67
CA GLY A 161 -9.84 -21.81 1.25
C GLY A 161 -8.64 -20.89 1.11
N ARG A 162 -8.93 -19.61 1.02
CA ARG A 162 -7.93 -18.53 0.90
C ARG A 162 -8.30 -17.33 1.77
N PRO A 163 -7.33 -16.48 2.17
CA PRO A 163 -7.59 -15.31 2.97
C PRO A 163 -8.39 -14.25 2.18
N GLY A 164 -9.13 -13.42 2.91
CA GLY A 164 -9.60 -12.15 2.42
C GLY A 164 -8.42 -11.16 2.29
N TRP A 165 -8.56 -10.17 1.43
CA TRP A 165 -7.49 -9.21 1.10
C TRP A 165 -6.95 -8.42 2.31
N HIS A 166 -7.77 -8.17 3.33
CA HIS A 166 -7.38 -7.27 4.44
C HIS A 166 -6.64 -7.99 5.58
N ILE A 167 -6.90 -9.28 5.79
CA ILE A 167 -6.28 -10.05 6.86
C ILE A 167 -4.78 -10.28 6.63
N GLU A 168 -4.34 -10.23 5.38
CA GLU A 168 -2.95 -10.39 4.98
C GLU A 168 -2.08 -9.34 5.67
N CYS A 169 -2.40 -8.07 5.47
CA CYS A 169 -1.64 -6.94 6.03
C CYS A 169 -1.72 -6.92 7.56
N SER A 170 -2.88 -7.21 8.15
CA SER A 170 -3.04 -7.27 9.61
C SER A 170 -2.16 -8.36 10.24
N ALA A 171 -2.08 -9.54 9.62
CA ALA A 171 -1.27 -10.63 10.13
C ALA A 171 0.23 -10.39 9.92
N MET A 172 0.63 -9.90 8.75
CA MET A 172 2.02 -9.63 8.42
C MET A 172 2.58 -8.44 9.23
N SER A 173 1.84 -7.32 9.35
CA SER A 173 2.27 -6.19 10.17
C SER A 173 2.47 -6.60 11.63
N LYS A 174 1.55 -7.38 12.19
CA LYS A 174 1.71 -7.92 13.55
C LYS A 174 2.97 -8.76 13.71
N LYS A 175 3.31 -9.60 12.74
CA LYS A 175 4.48 -10.47 12.80
C LYS A 175 5.79 -9.69 12.81
N TYR A 176 5.90 -8.66 11.97
CA TYR A 176 7.15 -7.93 11.76
C TYR A 176 7.29 -6.66 12.59
N LEU A 177 6.17 -6.01 12.93
CA LEU A 177 6.15 -4.74 13.63
C LEU A 177 5.51 -4.82 15.03
N GLY A 178 4.84 -5.92 15.34
CA GLY A 178 4.14 -6.09 16.62
C GLY A 178 2.66 -5.73 16.55
N VAL A 179 2.02 -5.71 17.72
CA VAL A 179 0.58 -5.45 17.86
C VAL A 179 0.23 -4.01 17.52
N GLN A 180 1.13 -3.10 17.84
CA GLN A 180 1.04 -1.68 17.59
C GLN A 180 2.39 -1.19 17.08
N PHE A 181 2.38 -0.31 16.09
CA PHE A 181 3.57 0.25 15.46
C PHE A 181 3.40 1.74 15.14
N ASP A 182 4.47 2.40 14.70
CA ASP A 182 4.45 3.86 14.61
C ASP A 182 3.66 4.36 13.42
N ILE A 183 3.96 3.87 12.21
CA ILE A 183 3.45 4.49 10.98
C ILE A 183 2.89 3.43 10.03
N HIS A 184 1.66 3.63 9.56
CA HIS A 184 1.05 2.85 8.49
C HIS A 184 0.69 3.75 7.31
N GLY A 185 0.93 3.27 6.10
CA GLY A 185 0.72 4.11 4.95
C GLY A 185 0.32 3.38 3.66
N GLY A 186 -0.25 4.16 2.73
CA GLY A 186 -0.69 3.67 1.43
C GLY A 186 -1.25 4.76 0.53
N GLY A 187 -1.99 4.37 -0.48
CA GLY A 187 -2.79 5.30 -1.29
C GLY A 187 -4.07 5.74 -0.55
N MET A 188 -4.62 6.90 -0.88
CA MET A 188 -5.90 7.36 -0.34
C MET A 188 -7.06 6.38 -0.62
N ASP A 189 -6.96 5.56 -1.65
CA ASP A 189 -7.93 4.51 -1.97
C ASP A 189 -7.91 3.34 -0.99
N LEU A 190 -6.86 3.21 -0.19
CA LEU A 190 -6.75 2.20 0.84
C LEU A 190 -7.36 2.62 2.18
N ILE A 191 -7.63 3.93 2.40
CA ILE A 191 -8.26 4.38 3.65
C ILE A 191 -9.52 3.55 3.93
N PHE A 192 -10.37 3.44 2.92
CA PHE A 192 -11.58 2.65 2.98
C PHE A 192 -11.75 1.80 1.70
N PRO A 193 -12.03 0.50 1.84
CA PRO A 193 -12.26 -0.22 3.09
C PRO A 193 -11.01 -0.83 3.74
N HIS A 194 -9.83 -0.82 3.06
CA HIS A 194 -8.69 -1.67 3.40
C HIS A 194 -8.11 -1.36 4.80
N HIS A 195 -7.64 -0.15 5.05
CA HIS A 195 -7.03 0.23 6.33
C HIS A 195 -8.05 0.25 7.48
N GLU A 196 -9.30 0.62 7.20
CA GLU A 196 -10.39 0.53 8.18
C GLU A 196 -10.61 -0.93 8.62
N ASN A 197 -10.59 -1.88 7.68
CA ASN A 197 -10.71 -3.31 7.96
C ASN A 197 -9.49 -3.84 8.72
N GLU A 198 -8.28 -3.36 8.40
CA GLU A 198 -7.07 -3.72 9.14
C GLU A 198 -7.12 -3.25 10.60
N ILE A 199 -7.61 -2.04 10.85
CA ILE A 199 -7.82 -1.52 12.22
C ILE A 199 -8.77 -2.45 12.98
N ALA A 200 -9.93 -2.75 12.41
CA ALA A 200 -10.93 -3.60 13.02
C ALA A 200 -10.36 -5.00 13.34
N GLN A 201 -9.72 -5.64 12.38
CA GLN A 201 -9.10 -6.96 12.55
C GLN A 201 -8.02 -6.95 13.64
N SER A 202 -7.09 -6.01 13.55
CA SER A 202 -5.92 -5.98 14.43
C SER A 202 -6.29 -5.64 15.87
N ARG A 203 -7.16 -4.65 16.06
CA ARG A 203 -7.62 -4.24 17.39
C ARG A 203 -8.44 -5.34 18.06
N CYS A 204 -9.39 -5.92 17.34
CA CYS A 204 -10.28 -6.96 17.88
C CYS A 204 -9.55 -8.29 18.11
N ALA A 205 -8.58 -8.68 17.27
CA ALA A 205 -7.82 -9.90 17.46
C ALA A 205 -6.79 -9.81 18.59
N ASN A 206 -6.33 -8.61 18.94
CA ASN A 206 -5.25 -8.42 19.90
C ASN A 206 -5.70 -7.68 21.18
N ASN A 207 -6.97 -7.33 21.32
CA ASN A 207 -7.52 -6.51 22.40
C ASN A 207 -6.68 -5.23 22.62
N SER A 208 -6.34 -4.55 21.53
CA SER A 208 -5.54 -3.33 21.53
C SER A 208 -6.38 -2.11 21.17
N ASN A 209 -5.94 -0.93 21.61
CA ASN A 209 -6.64 0.33 21.34
C ASN A 209 -6.20 0.98 20.02
N SER A 210 -5.09 0.51 19.43
CA SER A 210 -4.56 1.06 18.18
C SER A 210 -3.86 -0.02 17.37
N LEU A 211 -3.76 0.19 16.05
CA LEU A 211 -2.91 -0.56 15.14
C LEU A 211 -1.64 0.25 14.82
N ALA A 212 -1.80 1.50 14.40
CA ALA A 212 -0.71 2.42 14.10
C ALA A 212 -0.96 3.79 14.76
N ASN A 213 0.13 4.46 15.15
CA ASN A 213 0.05 5.77 15.78
C ASN A 213 -0.19 6.87 14.74
N TYR A 214 0.40 6.74 13.55
CA TYR A 214 0.30 7.71 12.45
C TYR A 214 -0.11 7.03 11.16
N TRP A 215 -0.93 7.73 10.38
CA TRP A 215 -1.43 7.27 9.09
C TRP A 215 -1.00 8.24 7.99
N MET A 216 -0.37 7.70 6.94
CA MET A 216 0.07 8.48 5.78
C MET A 216 -0.61 8.00 4.50
N HIS A 217 -1.31 8.90 3.82
CA HIS A 217 -2.03 8.55 2.59
C HIS A 217 -1.62 9.45 1.43
N ASN A 218 -1.22 8.80 0.34
CA ASN A 218 -0.81 9.48 -0.89
C ASN A 218 -2.03 9.82 -1.75
N GLY A 219 -2.08 11.06 -2.22
CA GLY A 219 -3.06 11.49 -3.21
C GLY A 219 -2.93 10.71 -4.52
N TYR A 220 -3.99 10.71 -5.30
CA TYR A 220 -4.06 9.99 -6.58
C TYR A 220 -3.10 10.57 -7.63
N VAL A 221 -2.66 9.69 -8.55
CA VAL A 221 -2.10 10.13 -9.83
C VAL A 221 -3.23 10.13 -10.83
N ASN A 222 -3.47 11.29 -11.44
CA ASN A 222 -4.45 11.48 -12.49
C ASN A 222 -3.75 11.50 -13.85
N ILE A 223 -4.48 11.17 -14.91
CA ILE A 223 -4.12 11.45 -16.31
C ILE A 223 -5.23 12.32 -16.87
N ASP A 224 -4.89 13.47 -17.41
CA ASP A 224 -5.85 14.44 -17.94
C ASP A 224 -7.00 14.75 -16.95
N ASN A 225 -6.63 14.94 -15.68
CA ASN A 225 -7.53 15.19 -14.54
C ASN A 225 -8.50 14.03 -14.22
N VAL A 226 -8.33 12.85 -14.81
CA VAL A 226 -9.08 11.64 -14.51
C VAL A 226 -8.19 10.68 -13.71
N LYS A 227 -8.73 10.08 -12.64
CA LYS A 227 -7.97 9.11 -11.83
C LYS A 227 -7.40 8.00 -12.72
N MET A 228 -6.08 7.79 -12.62
CA MET A 228 -5.42 6.68 -13.31
C MET A 228 -5.93 5.35 -12.79
N SER A 229 -6.44 4.47 -13.66
CA SER A 229 -6.90 3.14 -13.26
C SER A 229 -6.78 2.11 -14.40
N LYS A 230 -6.59 0.83 -14.01
CA LYS A 230 -6.59 -0.28 -14.97
C LYS A 230 -7.94 -0.46 -15.67
N SER A 231 -9.04 -0.21 -14.97
CA SER A 231 -10.40 -0.35 -15.51
C SER A 231 -10.70 0.68 -16.60
N LEU A 232 -10.14 1.88 -16.51
CA LEU A 232 -10.26 2.92 -17.53
C LEU A 232 -9.22 2.80 -18.65
N LYS A 233 -8.29 1.83 -18.54
CA LYS A 233 -7.18 1.62 -19.49
C LYS A 233 -6.34 2.89 -19.74
N ASN A 234 -6.34 3.83 -18.79
CA ASN A 234 -5.59 5.08 -18.84
C ASN A 234 -4.36 5.03 -17.92
N PHE A 235 -3.70 3.90 -17.78
CA PHE A 235 -2.50 3.76 -16.95
C PHE A 235 -1.24 3.66 -17.83
N VAL A 236 -0.12 4.15 -17.28
CA VAL A 236 1.21 4.02 -17.85
C VAL A 236 2.08 3.30 -16.83
N SER A 237 2.79 2.27 -17.25
CA SER A 237 3.69 1.51 -16.37
C SER A 237 5.04 2.24 -16.21
N ILE A 238 5.75 1.95 -15.10
CA ILE A 238 7.10 2.48 -14.88
C ILE A 238 8.05 1.96 -15.97
N SER A 239 7.97 0.69 -16.33
CA SER A 239 8.78 0.11 -17.39
C SER A 239 8.60 0.82 -18.75
N GLU A 240 7.38 1.25 -19.10
CA GLU A 240 7.14 2.06 -20.32
C GLU A 240 7.79 3.44 -20.23
N LEU A 241 7.73 4.10 -19.07
CA LEU A 241 8.36 5.39 -18.86
C LEU A 241 9.88 5.31 -18.87
N LEU A 242 10.45 4.24 -18.34
CA LEU A 242 11.90 3.99 -18.34
C LEU A 242 12.50 3.82 -19.74
N ASN A 243 11.68 3.51 -20.75
CA ASN A 243 12.14 3.52 -22.14
C ASN A 243 12.43 4.94 -22.69
N LYS A 244 11.90 5.99 -22.02
CA LYS A 244 11.98 7.38 -22.48
C LYS A 244 12.70 8.30 -21.50
N PHE A 245 12.62 7.99 -20.20
CA PHE A 245 13.12 8.83 -19.13
C PHE A 245 13.98 8.02 -18.16
N LYS A 246 14.96 8.67 -17.54
CA LYS A 246 15.69 8.08 -16.41
C LYS A 246 14.77 7.90 -15.21
N GLY A 247 15.00 6.89 -14.40
CA GLY A 247 14.21 6.63 -13.19
C GLY A 247 14.17 7.82 -12.22
N GLU A 248 15.26 8.55 -12.14
CA GLU A 248 15.36 9.75 -11.31
C GLU A 248 14.48 10.90 -11.81
N THR A 249 14.31 11.06 -13.12
CA THR A 249 13.33 12.01 -13.69
C THR A 249 11.90 11.65 -13.26
N ILE A 250 11.56 10.35 -13.31
CA ILE A 250 10.25 9.87 -12.87
C ILE A 250 10.10 10.09 -11.36
N ARG A 251 11.14 9.83 -10.57
CA ARG A 251 11.18 10.10 -9.13
C ARG A 251 10.96 11.59 -8.82
N TYR A 252 11.70 12.48 -9.49
CA TYR A 252 11.55 13.92 -9.35
C TYR A 252 10.10 14.37 -9.65
N PHE A 253 9.53 13.91 -10.77
CA PHE A 253 8.15 14.18 -11.13
C PHE A 253 7.15 13.74 -10.04
N LEU A 254 7.31 12.55 -9.47
CA LEU A 254 6.40 12.02 -8.44
C LEU A 254 6.49 12.80 -7.11
N LEU A 255 7.60 13.48 -6.84
CA LEU A 255 7.86 14.26 -5.63
C LEU A 255 7.61 15.77 -5.81
N GLN A 256 7.42 16.29 -7.03
CA GLN A 256 7.25 17.73 -7.27
C GLN A 256 5.95 18.30 -6.70
N SER A 257 4.99 17.47 -6.36
CA SER A 257 3.74 17.82 -5.71
C SER A 257 3.68 17.20 -4.32
N HIS A 258 3.17 17.94 -3.34
CA HIS A 258 2.99 17.41 -1.98
C HIS A 258 2.24 16.08 -2.02
N TYR A 259 2.70 15.09 -1.28
CA TYR A 259 2.21 13.71 -1.41
C TYR A 259 0.70 13.55 -1.11
N ARG A 260 0.11 14.43 -0.29
CA ARG A 260 -1.33 14.43 0.00
C ARG A 260 -2.16 14.98 -1.15
N ALA A 261 -1.59 15.84 -1.99
CA ALA A 261 -2.29 16.44 -3.12
C ALA A 261 -2.36 15.47 -4.30
N PRO A 262 -3.41 15.53 -5.14
CA PRO A 262 -3.41 14.79 -6.40
C PRO A 262 -2.28 15.29 -7.31
N LEU A 263 -1.71 14.36 -8.09
CA LEU A 263 -0.67 14.65 -9.08
C LEU A 263 -1.22 14.35 -10.47
N ASN A 264 -1.18 15.34 -11.37
CA ASN A 264 -1.62 15.12 -12.75
C ASN A 264 -0.44 14.76 -13.64
N PHE A 265 -0.50 13.59 -14.24
CA PHE A 265 0.51 13.06 -15.15
C PHE A 265 0.22 13.52 -16.59
N SER A 266 1.26 13.99 -17.26
CA SER A 266 1.30 14.16 -18.71
C SER A 266 2.73 13.96 -19.22
N ASN A 267 2.91 13.72 -20.51
CA ASN A 267 4.25 13.66 -21.08
C ASN A 267 4.99 15.00 -20.95
N ASN A 268 4.29 16.13 -21.03
CA ASN A 268 4.88 17.44 -20.86
C ASN A 268 5.39 17.66 -19.44
N SER A 269 4.64 17.24 -18.41
CA SER A 269 5.10 17.36 -17.02
C SER A 269 6.34 16.52 -16.72
N LEU A 270 6.53 15.38 -17.39
CA LEU A 270 7.78 14.62 -17.32
C LEU A 270 8.94 15.31 -18.05
N LEU A 271 8.70 15.96 -19.18
CA LEU A 271 9.73 16.74 -19.89
C LEU A 271 10.17 17.95 -19.04
N GLU A 272 9.23 18.62 -18.39
CA GLU A 272 9.50 19.73 -17.45
C GLU A 272 10.34 19.22 -16.26
N ALA A 273 9.95 18.09 -15.67
CA ALA A 273 10.69 17.45 -14.58
C ALA A 273 12.13 17.10 -15.03
N ASN A 274 12.31 16.57 -16.23
CA ASN A 274 13.62 16.25 -16.78
C ASN A 274 14.50 17.50 -16.99
N THR A 275 13.89 18.59 -17.46
CA THR A 275 14.58 19.87 -17.64
C THR A 275 15.03 20.46 -16.31
N SER A 276 14.13 20.48 -15.31
CA SER A 276 14.42 20.97 -13.96
C SER A 276 15.52 20.16 -13.28
N LEU A 277 15.42 18.84 -13.33
CA LEU A 277 16.45 17.93 -12.76
C LEU A 277 17.80 18.14 -13.48
N SER A 278 17.81 18.26 -14.79
CA SER A 278 19.04 18.51 -15.57
C SER A 278 19.68 19.85 -15.22
N SER A 279 18.88 20.86 -14.86
CA SER A 279 19.38 22.14 -14.38
C SER A 279 20.08 21.99 -13.03
N LEU A 280 19.49 21.26 -12.09
CA LEU A 280 20.11 20.97 -10.79
C LEU A 280 21.46 20.24 -10.95
N TYR A 281 21.51 19.24 -11.81
CA TYR A 281 22.78 18.52 -12.05
C TYR A 281 23.87 19.40 -12.63
N ARG A 282 23.53 20.30 -13.56
CA ARG A 282 24.51 21.25 -14.11
C ARG A 282 25.04 22.22 -13.07
N SER A 283 24.20 22.64 -12.10
CA SER A 283 24.64 23.56 -11.03
C SER A 283 25.67 22.91 -10.08
N VAL A 284 25.70 21.58 -9.98
CA VAL A 284 26.58 20.85 -9.05
C VAL A 284 27.69 20.06 -9.75
N GLU A 285 27.81 20.16 -11.09
CA GLU A 285 28.73 19.32 -11.88
C GLU A 285 30.21 19.44 -11.41
N ASP A 286 30.63 20.63 -11.01
CA ASP A 286 32.00 20.91 -10.57
C ASP A 286 32.12 21.00 -9.03
N LEU A 287 31.06 20.69 -8.27
CA LEU A 287 31.10 20.81 -6.82
C LEU A 287 31.51 19.51 -6.15
N SER A 288 32.41 19.62 -5.18
CA SER A 288 32.66 18.54 -4.24
C SER A 288 31.64 18.55 -3.11
N VAL A 289 31.05 17.40 -2.82
CA VAL A 289 30.13 17.27 -1.68
C VAL A 289 30.92 17.31 -0.38
N ASN A 290 30.85 18.44 0.33
CA ASN A 290 31.46 18.63 1.64
C ASN A 290 30.49 19.35 2.56
N GLY A 291 30.28 18.81 3.76
CA GLY A 291 29.48 19.45 4.81
C GLY A 291 28.16 18.75 5.12
N ASP A 292 27.46 19.31 6.08
CA ASP A 292 26.15 18.81 6.51
C ASP A 292 25.04 19.21 5.52
N PRO A 293 23.92 18.46 5.49
CA PRO A 293 22.77 18.85 4.71
C PRO A 293 22.26 20.24 5.05
N ASP A 294 21.73 20.96 4.05
CA ASP A 294 21.10 22.26 4.29
C ASP A 294 19.93 22.14 5.27
N ASN A 295 19.96 22.95 6.33
CA ASN A 295 18.97 22.89 7.42
C ASN A 295 17.55 23.21 6.94
N GLU A 296 17.38 24.07 5.95
CA GLU A 296 16.06 24.39 5.41
C GLU A 296 15.48 23.20 4.61
N ILE A 297 16.32 22.45 3.92
CA ILE A 297 15.91 21.20 3.26
C ILE A 297 15.42 20.19 4.30
N LEU A 298 16.18 19.99 5.38
CA LEU A 298 15.78 19.06 6.45
C LEU A 298 14.48 19.50 7.10
N THR A 299 14.35 20.76 7.49
CA THR A 299 13.12 21.32 8.09
C THR A 299 11.91 21.14 7.18
N ASN A 300 12.06 21.34 5.86
CA ASN A 300 10.98 21.14 4.90
C ASN A 300 10.61 19.66 4.75
N LEU A 301 11.57 18.74 4.85
CA LEU A 301 11.26 17.31 4.87
C LEU A 301 10.56 16.88 6.15
N GLU A 302 10.91 17.47 7.28
CA GLU A 302 10.27 17.23 8.59
C GLU A 302 8.87 17.85 8.68
N ASP A 303 8.58 18.88 7.87
CA ASP A 303 7.25 19.47 7.71
C ASP A 303 6.40 18.62 6.75
N ASP A 304 5.95 17.47 7.23
CA ASP A 304 5.05 16.53 6.51
C ASP A 304 5.57 16.12 5.12
N VAL A 305 6.88 15.88 5.01
CA VAL A 305 7.56 15.49 3.76
C VAL A 305 7.28 16.48 2.63
N ASN A 306 7.45 17.77 2.88
CA ASN A 306 7.15 18.87 1.97
C ASN A 306 8.17 19.00 0.84
N THR A 307 8.21 17.99 -0.03
CA THR A 307 9.13 17.93 -1.16
C THR A 307 9.03 19.10 -2.14
N PRO A 308 7.86 19.75 -2.38
CA PRO A 308 7.81 20.97 -3.18
C PRO A 308 8.68 22.11 -2.62
N LYS A 309 8.66 22.34 -1.30
CA LYS A 309 9.54 23.34 -0.67
C LYS A 309 11.01 22.94 -0.77
N VAL A 310 11.31 21.64 -0.64
CA VAL A 310 12.67 21.13 -0.85
C VAL A 310 13.18 21.44 -2.25
N PHE A 311 12.39 21.19 -3.29
CA PHE A 311 12.78 21.53 -4.66
C PHE A 311 12.93 23.03 -4.87
N SER A 312 12.05 23.85 -4.30
CA SER A 312 12.22 25.30 -4.33
C SER A 312 13.55 25.74 -3.70
N ARG A 313 13.94 25.14 -2.58
CA ARG A 313 15.22 25.41 -1.92
C ARG A 313 16.40 24.96 -2.76
N LEU A 314 16.35 23.75 -3.34
CA LEU A 314 17.40 23.23 -4.22
C LEU A 314 17.63 24.10 -5.46
N HIS A 315 16.61 24.69 -6.02
CA HIS A 315 16.72 25.61 -7.16
C HIS A 315 17.18 27.01 -6.76
N TYR A 316 17.05 27.39 -5.49
CA TYR A 316 17.55 28.66 -4.96
C TYR A 316 19.07 28.62 -4.69
N LEU A 317 19.56 27.49 -4.20
CA LEU A 317 21.00 27.25 -3.94
C LEU A 317 21.80 27.22 -5.23
#